data_b1b5e22d98a9ea090a1fdd252337f9df
#
_entry.id   b1b5e22d98a9ea090a1fdd252337f9df
#
_cell.length_a   1.000
_cell.length_b   1.000
_cell.length_c   1.000
_cell.angle_alpha   90.00
_cell.angle_beta   90.00
_cell.angle_gamma   90.00
#
_symmetry.space_group_name_H-M   'P 1'
#
loop_
_entity.id
_entity.type
_entity.pdbx_description
1 polymer ?
#
loop_
_entity_poly.entity_id
_entity_poly.type
_entity_poly.pdbx_seq_one_letter_code
_entity_poly.pdbx_strand_id
1 'polypeptide(L)'
;MTHPRHELDDLLGHPVRFSIVAMLAAASKVEFSFVRDQIEISDSMLSKQVSALEQAGYVKVDKAFIGKRGRTWLSITRVGRSTFERHLATLRRIAGGTETVLTTS
;
A
#
# COMPACT_ATOMS: atom_id res chain seq x y z
N MET A 1 5.91 -8.09 -27.42
CA MET A 1 4.98 -7.60 -26.38
C MET A 1 5.39 -8.12 -25.01
N THR A 2 5.48 -7.24 -24.05
CA THR A 2 5.82 -7.63 -22.66
C THR A 2 4.56 -7.97 -21.88
N HIS A 3 4.68 -8.98 -21.03
CA HIS A 3 3.59 -9.35 -20.15
C HIS A 3 3.29 -8.24 -19.15
N PRO A 4 2.01 -7.97 -18.80
CA PRO A 4 1.66 -6.92 -17.83
C PRO A 4 2.39 -7.00 -16.50
N ARG A 5 2.82 -8.19 -16.07
CA ARG A 5 3.52 -8.34 -14.79
C ARG A 5 4.75 -7.42 -14.67
N HIS A 6 5.34 -7.02 -15.79
CA HIS A 6 6.50 -6.13 -15.77
C HIS A 6 6.15 -4.69 -15.38
N GLU A 7 4.87 -4.35 -15.37
CA GLU A 7 4.39 -3.03 -14.95
C GLU A 7 3.99 -3.00 -13.48
N LEU A 8 4.09 -4.15 -12.78
CA LEU A 8 3.83 -4.20 -11.35
C LEU A 8 4.91 -3.45 -10.59
N ASP A 9 4.49 -2.76 -9.53
CA ASP A 9 5.43 -2.04 -8.67
C ASP A 9 6.14 -3.02 -7.74
N ASP A 10 7.47 -2.96 -7.70
CA ASP A 10 8.26 -3.89 -6.89
C ASP A 10 7.96 -3.77 -5.39
N LEU A 11 7.77 -2.55 -4.89
CA LEU A 11 7.46 -2.35 -3.48
C LEU A 11 6.08 -2.89 -3.13
N LEU A 12 5.10 -2.69 -4.00
CA LEU A 12 3.73 -3.11 -3.75
C LEU A 12 3.49 -4.59 -4.03
N GLY A 13 4.48 -5.29 -4.56
CA GLY A 13 4.41 -6.74 -4.71
C GLY A 13 4.49 -7.50 -3.39
N HIS A 14 4.91 -6.85 -2.31
CA HIS A 14 4.97 -7.44 -0.98
C HIS A 14 3.59 -7.32 -0.31
N PRO A 15 3.00 -8.43 0.17
CA PRO A 15 1.63 -8.40 0.70
C PRO A 15 1.41 -7.40 1.84
N VAL A 16 2.37 -7.27 2.75
CA VAL A 16 2.24 -6.33 3.87
C VAL A 16 2.26 -4.89 3.35
N ARG A 17 3.20 -4.56 2.47
CA ARG A 17 3.27 -3.21 1.91
C ARG A 17 2.04 -2.86 1.08
N PHE A 18 1.57 -3.81 0.28
CA PHE A 18 0.33 -3.64 -0.47
C PHE A 18 -0.86 -3.36 0.46
N SER A 19 -0.96 -4.14 1.55
CA SER A 19 -2.05 -3.99 2.51
C SER A 19 -2.03 -2.62 3.20
N ILE A 20 -0.84 -2.13 3.56
CA ILE A 20 -0.68 -0.80 4.16
C ILE A 20 -1.18 0.27 3.20
N VAL A 21 -0.69 0.25 1.97
CA VAL A 21 -1.04 1.29 0.98
C VAL A 21 -2.52 1.20 0.61
N ALA A 22 -3.07 0.00 0.49
CA ALA A 22 -4.50 -0.19 0.21
C ALA A 22 -5.37 0.44 1.32
N MET A 23 -5.00 0.24 2.57
CA MET A 23 -5.72 0.83 3.70
C MET A 23 -5.66 2.35 3.66
N LEU A 24 -4.47 2.89 3.39
CA LEU A 24 -4.29 4.35 3.31
C LEU A 24 -4.99 4.95 2.09
N ALA A 25 -5.12 4.19 1.02
CA ALA A 25 -5.84 4.65 -0.16
C ALA A 25 -7.34 4.76 0.10
N ALA A 26 -7.87 3.92 0.99
CA ALA A 26 -9.29 3.93 1.36
C ALA A 26 -9.62 5.01 2.39
N ALA A 27 -8.61 5.56 3.07
CA ALA A 27 -8.77 6.57 4.10
C ALA A 27 -7.75 7.68 3.88
N SER A 28 -8.02 8.88 4.38
CA SER A 28 -7.10 10.01 4.21
C SER A 28 -5.89 9.92 5.11
N LYS A 29 -6.11 9.46 6.33
CA LYS A 29 -5.10 9.46 7.38
C LYS A 29 -5.47 8.39 8.40
N VAL A 30 -4.53 7.53 8.74
CA VAL A 30 -4.79 6.41 9.64
C VAL A 30 -3.68 6.35 10.70
N GLU A 31 -4.08 6.10 11.93
CA GLU A 31 -3.12 5.98 13.03
C GLU A 31 -2.29 4.71 12.86
N PHE A 32 -1.01 4.80 13.17
CA PHE A 32 -0.05 3.69 13.07
C PHE A 32 -0.53 2.44 13.81
N SER A 33 -1.00 2.61 15.04
CA SER A 33 -1.46 1.47 15.85
C SER A 33 -2.68 0.78 15.24
N PHE A 34 -3.57 1.54 14.61
CA PHE A 34 -4.73 0.97 13.94
C PHE A 34 -4.30 0.12 12.74
N VAL A 35 -3.37 0.63 11.93
CA VAL A 35 -2.83 -0.11 10.78
C VAL A 35 -2.18 -1.41 11.27
N ARG A 36 -1.34 -1.31 12.30
CA ARG A 36 -0.67 -2.47 12.89
C ARG A 36 -1.67 -3.55 13.29
N ASP A 37 -2.72 -3.16 14.01
CA ASP A 37 -3.70 -4.12 14.52
C ASP A 37 -4.54 -4.73 13.41
N GLN A 38 -4.93 -3.94 12.41
CA GLN A 38 -5.74 -4.43 11.30
C GLN A 38 -4.96 -5.40 10.39
N ILE A 39 -3.69 -5.17 10.21
CA ILE A 39 -2.85 -6.03 9.36
C ILE A 39 -2.25 -7.18 10.18
N GLU A 40 -2.37 -7.14 11.50
CA GLU A 40 -1.92 -8.19 12.41
C GLU A 40 -0.41 -8.44 12.35
N ILE A 41 0.37 -7.36 12.45
CA ILE A 41 1.83 -7.42 12.46
C ILE A 41 2.39 -6.71 13.68
N SER A 42 3.68 -6.88 13.92
CA SER A 42 4.36 -6.23 15.04
C SER A 42 4.66 -4.76 14.73
N ASP A 43 4.93 -3.98 15.79
CA ASP A 43 5.38 -2.58 15.64
C ASP A 43 6.63 -2.50 14.78
N SER A 44 7.61 -3.38 15.03
CA SER A 44 8.87 -3.34 14.30
C SER A 44 8.70 -3.70 12.83
N MET A 45 7.82 -4.64 12.52
CA MET A 45 7.52 -5.00 11.14
C MET A 45 6.83 -3.84 10.42
N LEU A 46 5.83 -3.22 11.06
CA LEU A 46 5.15 -2.08 10.47
C LEU A 46 6.12 -0.91 10.24
N SER A 47 6.95 -0.59 11.25
CA SER A 47 7.96 0.47 11.13
C SER A 47 8.88 0.24 9.95
N LYS A 48 9.34 -1.00 9.79
CA LYS A 48 10.24 -1.36 8.70
C LYS A 48 9.57 -1.15 7.33
N GLN A 49 8.35 -1.61 7.19
CA GLN A 49 7.64 -1.50 5.92
C GLN A 49 7.23 -0.06 5.63
N VAL A 50 6.81 0.69 6.64
CA VAL A 50 6.47 2.11 6.49
C VAL A 50 7.70 2.90 6.08
N SER A 51 8.87 2.62 6.67
CA SER A 51 10.12 3.30 6.30
C SER A 51 10.45 3.10 4.82
N ALA A 52 10.28 1.87 4.32
CA ALA A 52 10.53 1.58 2.91
C ALA A 52 9.57 2.38 2.01
N LEU A 53 8.30 2.44 2.39
CA LEU A 53 7.28 3.18 1.63
C LEU A 53 7.50 4.69 1.70
N GLU A 54 7.94 5.19 2.86
CA GLU A 54 8.25 6.60 3.04
C GLU A 54 9.45 7.01 2.18
N GLN A 55 10.49 6.20 2.15
CA GLN A 55 11.67 6.45 1.33
C GLN A 55 11.34 6.48 -0.16
N ALA A 56 10.40 5.67 -0.57
CA ALA A 56 9.94 5.65 -1.97
C ALA A 56 9.00 6.83 -2.29
N GLY A 57 8.58 7.58 -1.27
CA GLY A 57 7.68 8.71 -1.45
C GLY A 57 6.22 8.33 -1.55
N TYR A 58 5.85 7.11 -1.17
CA TYR A 58 4.47 6.63 -1.26
C TYR A 58 3.62 6.96 -0.03
N VAL A 59 4.27 7.08 1.12
CA VAL A 59 3.60 7.27 2.40
C VAL A 59 4.26 8.44 3.14
N LYS A 60 3.45 9.21 3.85
CA LYS A 60 3.91 10.29 4.72
C LYS A 60 3.64 9.88 6.16
N VAL A 61 4.62 10.14 7.03
CA VAL A 61 4.54 9.84 8.45
C VAL A 61 4.49 11.16 9.20
N ASP A 62 3.44 11.34 10.01
CA ASP A 62 3.30 12.51 10.87
C ASP A 62 3.26 12.07 12.32
N LYS A 63 4.10 12.67 13.14
CA LYS A 63 4.13 12.42 14.59
C LYS A 63 3.56 13.63 15.30
N ALA A 64 2.65 13.37 16.22
CA ALA A 64 1.98 14.40 17.01
C ALA A 64 1.90 13.95 18.45
N PHE A 65 1.70 14.90 19.36
CA PHE A 65 1.48 14.62 20.78
C PHE A 65 0.09 15.10 21.17
N ILE A 66 -0.63 14.24 21.89
CA ILE A 66 -1.90 14.60 22.52
C ILE A 66 -1.64 14.49 24.02
N GLY A 67 -1.43 15.63 24.68
CA GLY A 67 -0.94 15.66 26.04
C GLY A 67 0.48 15.11 26.09
N LYS A 68 0.72 14.08 26.90
CA LYS A 68 2.02 13.42 27.02
C LYS A 68 2.16 12.21 26.09
N ARG A 69 1.13 11.88 25.32
CA ARG A 69 1.14 10.73 24.44
C ARG A 69 1.56 11.11 23.04
N GLY A 70 2.56 10.40 22.53
CA GLY A 70 2.92 10.48 21.14
C GLY A 70 1.98 9.64 20.30
N ARG A 71 1.58 10.16 19.13
CA ARG A 71 0.80 9.42 18.15
C ARG A 71 1.45 9.56 16.79
N THR A 72 1.46 8.48 16.05
CA THR A 72 1.99 8.45 14.69
C THR A 72 0.84 8.22 13.72
N TRP A 73 0.75 9.07 12.71
CA TRP A 73 -0.26 9.01 11.69
C TRP A 73 0.38 8.73 10.34
N LEU A 74 -0.29 7.92 9.54
CA LEU A 74 0.15 7.57 8.20
C LEU A 74 -0.85 8.09 7.19
N SER A 75 -0.34 8.61 6.08
CA SER A 75 -1.19 9.04 4.97
C SER A 75 -0.52 8.66 3.65
N ILE A 76 -1.33 8.48 2.63
CA ILE A 76 -0.83 8.18 1.29
C ILE A 76 -0.50 9.49 0.59
N THR A 77 0.61 9.50 -0.15
CA THR A 77 0.98 10.66 -0.97
C THR A 77 0.30 10.56 -2.33
N ARG A 78 0.38 11.64 -3.12
CA ARG A 78 -0.11 11.63 -4.50
C ARG A 78 0.59 10.56 -5.32
N VAL A 79 1.92 10.48 -5.17
CA VAL A 79 2.72 9.46 -5.87
C VAL A 79 2.32 8.06 -5.44
N GLY A 80 2.14 7.85 -4.13
CA GLY A 80 1.72 6.56 -3.59
C GLY A 80 0.35 6.14 -4.13
N ARG A 81 -0.60 7.07 -4.17
CA ARG A 81 -1.94 6.78 -4.69
C ARG A 81 -1.90 6.43 -6.18
N SER A 82 -1.18 7.23 -6.96
CA SER A 82 -1.03 6.98 -8.39
C SER A 82 -0.37 5.63 -8.67
N THR A 83 0.68 5.32 -7.93
CA THR A 83 1.39 4.05 -8.07
C THR A 83 0.51 2.87 -7.67
N PHE A 84 -0.25 3.03 -6.57
CA PHE A 84 -1.18 1.99 -6.13
C PHE A 84 -2.26 1.72 -7.17
N GLU A 85 -2.85 2.76 -7.73
CA GLU A 85 -3.90 2.63 -8.74
C GLU A 85 -3.38 1.91 -10.00
N ARG A 86 -2.17 2.25 -10.45
CA ARG A 86 -1.55 1.60 -11.60
C ARG A 86 -1.24 0.13 -11.30
N HIS A 87 -0.72 -0.14 -10.10
CA HIS A 87 -0.42 -1.50 -9.68
C HIS A 87 -1.70 -2.35 -9.64
N LEU A 88 -2.76 -1.80 -9.07
CA LEU A 88 -4.05 -2.47 -8.98
C LEU A 88 -4.65 -2.72 -10.38
N ALA A 89 -4.57 -1.73 -11.26
CA ALA A 89 -5.05 -1.87 -12.63
C ALA A 89 -4.26 -2.96 -13.38
N THR A 90 -2.96 -3.04 -13.14
CA THR A 90 -2.12 -4.08 -13.74
C THR A 90 -2.51 -5.47 -13.24
N LEU A 91 -2.77 -5.60 -11.94
CA LEU A 91 -3.26 -6.87 -11.37
C LEU A 91 -4.58 -7.30 -12.02
N ARG A 92 -5.49 -6.34 -12.21
CA ARG A 92 -6.78 -6.61 -12.86
C ARG A 92 -6.60 -7.05 -14.31
N ARG A 93 -5.66 -6.43 -15.03
CA ARG A 93 -5.35 -6.82 -16.40
C ARG A 93 -4.83 -8.24 -16.48
N ILE A 94 -3.97 -8.63 -15.55
CA ILE A 94 -3.44 -10.00 -15.49
C ILE A 94 -4.59 -10.98 -15.24
N ALA A 95 -5.42 -10.72 -14.25
CA ALA A 95 -6.54 -11.59 -13.91
C ALA A 95 -7.65 -11.55 -14.97
N GLY A 96 -7.96 -10.35 -15.46
CA GLY A 96 -9.00 -10.15 -16.47
C GLY A 96 -8.66 -10.78 -17.81
N GLY A 97 -7.39 -10.77 -18.19
CA GLY A 97 -6.93 -11.45 -19.41
C GLY A 97 -7.23 -12.94 -19.36
N THR A 98 -6.97 -13.57 -18.22
CA THR A 98 -7.28 -14.98 -17.99
C THR A 98 -8.79 -15.21 -18.01
N GLU A 99 -9.53 -14.34 -17.36
CA GLU A 99 -10.98 -14.40 -17.29
C GLU A 99 -11.61 -14.26 -18.67
N THR A 100 -11.11 -13.33 -19.47
CA THR A 100 -11.59 -13.10 -20.83
C THR A 100 -11.39 -14.35 -21.70
N VAL A 101 -10.27 -15.01 -21.58
CA VAL A 101 -10.00 -16.25 -22.30
C VAL A 101 -10.99 -17.34 -21.92
N LEU A 102 -11.28 -17.49 -20.65
CA LEU A 102 -12.24 -18.47 -20.15
C LEU A 102 -13.66 -18.17 -20.60
N THR A 103 -14.02 -16.90 -20.73
CA THR A 103 -15.35 -16.46 -21.13
C THR A 103 -15.60 -16.71 -22.63
N THR A 104 -14.56 -16.61 -23.45
CA THR A 104 -14.68 -16.77 -24.90
C THR A 104 -14.61 -18.22 -25.37
N SER A 105 -14.16 -19.10 -24.53
CA SER A 105 -14.01 -20.53 -24.88
C SER A 105 -15.29 -21.35 -24.74
#